data_9bd2a3d6e9bb7c3be3962a5d26dd3b8b
#
_entry.id   9bd2a3d6e9bb7c3be3962a5d26dd3b8b
#
_cell.length_a   1.000
_cell.length_b   1.000
_cell.length_c   1.000
_cell.angle_alpha   90.00
_cell.angle_beta   90.00
_cell.angle_gamma   90.00
#
_symmetry.space_group_name_H-M   'P 1'
#
loop_
_entity.id
_entity.type
_entity.pdbx_description
1 polymer ?
#
loop_
_entity_poly.entity_id
_entity_poly.type
_entity_poly.pdbx_seq_one_letter_code
_entity_poly.pdbx_strand_id
1 'polypeptide(L)'
;RKGLSDYFSPTIAVTRVSGGGEGSLGGETMFAEETQARSGTGGTSDQDGASSGAEQDTLADENAAEMRAVEKALAARGGESMTMEALLRHVVTRVTDEGLVIELYDLDNAPLFSNDTAEPTAAVLALARLIADVLALTRNDIAVNGHLRSYPAPLRSNPVWDLSAARAQRMRLLLEAAGVDTARMQRVSGFADRKPVTADAAALRNNRLEIILLRRDR
;
A
#
# COMPACT_ATOMS: atom_id res chain seq x y z
N ARG A 1 -22.34 -17.30 -40.36
CA ARG A 1 -21.40 -16.51 -39.52
C ARG A 1 -22.12 -15.30 -38.94
N LYS A 2 -23.14 -15.52 -38.15
CA LYS A 2 -23.80 -14.52 -37.28
C LYS A 2 -23.98 -15.22 -35.95
N GLY A 3 -23.16 -14.97 -34.96
CA GLY A 3 -23.28 -15.65 -33.68
C GLY A 3 -22.25 -15.30 -32.63
N LEU A 4 -21.24 -14.48 -32.96
CA LEU A 4 -20.21 -14.09 -31.99
C LEU A 4 -20.19 -12.60 -31.65
N SER A 5 -20.89 -11.76 -32.42
CA SER A 5 -20.90 -10.29 -32.17
C SER A 5 -21.90 -9.88 -31.07
N ASP A 6 -22.89 -10.69 -30.77
CA ASP A 6 -23.94 -10.33 -29.80
C ASP A 6 -23.57 -10.64 -28.35
N TYR A 7 -22.46 -11.36 -28.13
CA TYR A 7 -22.01 -11.71 -26.78
C TYR A 7 -21.19 -10.61 -26.09
N PHE A 8 -20.66 -9.63 -26.85
CA PHE A 8 -19.79 -8.56 -26.32
C PHE A 8 -20.41 -7.16 -26.31
N SER A 9 -21.74 -7.06 -26.52
CA SER A 9 -22.44 -5.78 -26.39
C SER A 9 -23.54 -5.88 -25.35
N PRO A 10 -23.28 -5.62 -24.06
CA PRO A 10 -24.35 -5.52 -23.08
C PRO A 10 -25.13 -4.23 -23.36
N THR A 11 -26.34 -4.37 -23.93
CA THR A 11 -27.32 -3.29 -24.01
C THR A 11 -27.80 -2.99 -22.60
N ILE A 12 -27.27 -1.94 -22.00
CA ILE A 12 -27.84 -1.38 -20.77
C ILE A 12 -29.12 -0.67 -21.16
N ALA A 13 -30.26 -1.23 -20.75
CA ALA A 13 -31.55 -0.60 -20.88
C ALA A 13 -31.63 0.62 -19.96
N VAL A 14 -31.45 1.81 -20.53
CA VAL A 14 -31.73 3.06 -19.84
C VAL A 14 -33.23 3.27 -19.81
N THR A 15 -33.89 2.94 -18.73
CA THR A 15 -35.27 3.32 -18.44
C THR A 15 -35.29 4.84 -18.21
N ARG A 16 -35.75 5.57 -19.22
CA ARG A 16 -36.18 6.97 -19.08
C ARG A 16 -37.47 7.00 -18.27
N VAL A 17 -37.42 7.42 -17.05
CA VAL A 17 -38.59 7.85 -16.30
C VAL A 17 -38.92 9.26 -16.76
N SER A 18 -39.97 9.33 -17.62
CA SER A 18 -40.65 10.57 -17.95
C SER A 18 -41.67 10.88 -16.84
N GLY A 19 -41.47 11.95 -16.14
CA GLY A 19 -42.47 12.50 -15.21
C GLY A 19 -42.42 14.01 -15.31
N GLY A 20 -43.32 14.57 -16.10
CA GLY A 20 -43.53 16.01 -16.23
C GLY A 20 -44.18 16.61 -14.99
N GLY A 21 -43.89 17.84 -14.72
CA GLY A 21 -44.48 18.65 -13.67
C GLY A 21 -43.99 20.09 -13.80
N GLU A 22 -44.77 20.91 -14.52
CA GLU A 22 -44.67 22.37 -14.56
C GLU A 22 -44.88 23.00 -13.19
N GLY A 23 -44.14 24.05 -12.88
CA GLY A 23 -44.36 24.92 -11.71
C GLY A 23 -43.18 25.84 -11.47
N SER A 24 -43.08 26.88 -12.21
CA SER A 24 -43.09 28.32 -12.02
C SER A 24 -42.54 28.85 -10.69
N LEU A 25 -41.48 29.67 -10.87
CA LEU A 25 -41.15 30.94 -10.20
C LEU A 25 -40.73 30.97 -8.72
N GLY A 26 -39.53 31.42 -8.55
CA GLY A 26 -39.30 32.64 -7.76
C GLY A 26 -38.93 32.51 -6.31
N GLY A 27 -37.84 33.14 -5.92
CA GLY A 27 -37.74 33.78 -4.62
C GLY A 27 -36.56 33.35 -3.77
N GLU A 28 -35.59 34.23 -3.75
CA GLU A 28 -34.64 34.46 -2.67
C GLU A 28 -35.31 34.38 -1.28
N THR A 29 -34.61 33.89 -0.29
CA THR A 29 -34.22 34.64 0.94
C THR A 29 -33.55 33.69 1.94
N MET A 30 -32.47 34.01 2.31
CA MET A 30 -31.72 34.24 3.54
C MET A 30 -32.54 34.24 4.82
N PHE A 31 -31.94 33.61 5.85
CA PHE A 31 -32.13 33.81 7.30
C PHE A 31 -33.55 33.66 7.90
N ALA A 32 -33.62 32.70 8.84
CA ALA A 32 -34.16 32.88 10.19
C ALA A 32 -34.08 31.56 10.96
N GLU A 33 -33.25 31.53 11.92
CA GLU A 33 -33.50 31.41 13.39
C GLU A 33 -34.73 30.64 13.82
N GLU A 34 -34.40 29.71 14.74
CA GLU A 34 -35.15 29.23 15.90
C GLU A 34 -36.68 29.10 15.80
N THR A 35 -37.12 27.87 15.96
CA THR A 35 -38.18 27.61 16.96
C THR A 35 -38.21 26.14 17.37
N GLN A 36 -38.13 25.90 18.67
CA GLN A 36 -38.47 24.68 19.36
C GLN A 36 -39.95 24.35 19.16
N ALA A 37 -40.26 23.10 18.87
CA ALA A 37 -41.56 22.52 19.24
C ALA A 37 -41.44 21.00 19.45
N ARG A 38 -41.56 20.66 20.63
CA ARG A 38 -41.98 19.54 21.43
C ARG A 38 -42.81 18.45 20.74
N SER A 39 -42.43 17.22 21.17
CA SER A 39 -43.33 16.15 21.59
C SER A 39 -43.99 15.29 20.50
N GLY A 40 -43.51 14.08 20.41
CA GLY A 40 -44.18 12.93 19.82
C GLY A 40 -43.51 11.66 20.32
N THR A 41 -44.17 11.04 21.30
CA THR A 41 -43.83 9.77 21.91
C THR A 41 -44.00 8.62 20.90
N GLY A 42 -43.01 7.72 20.81
CA GLY A 42 -43.22 6.37 20.30
C GLY A 42 -42.45 6.05 19.01
N GLY A 43 -41.36 5.32 19.15
CA GLY A 43 -40.64 4.66 18.09
C GLY A 43 -39.36 4.08 18.67
N THR A 44 -39.35 2.79 18.84
CA THR A 44 -38.19 1.98 19.25
C THR A 44 -36.98 2.38 18.47
N SER A 45 -35.96 2.86 19.14
CA SER A 45 -34.66 3.21 18.62
C SER A 45 -33.89 1.92 18.24
N ASP A 46 -33.72 1.70 16.99
CA ASP A 46 -32.64 0.86 16.47
C ASP A 46 -31.34 1.64 16.64
N GLN A 47 -30.66 1.38 17.76
CA GLN A 47 -29.42 2.04 18.20
C GLN A 47 -28.19 1.17 17.87
N ASP A 48 -28.24 0.43 16.77
CA ASP A 48 -27.13 -0.44 16.36
C ASP A 48 -26.23 0.16 15.26
N GLY A 49 -26.49 1.41 14.82
CA GLY A 49 -25.70 2.06 13.77
C GLY A 49 -24.59 3.01 14.22
N ALA A 50 -24.59 3.43 15.49
CA ALA A 50 -23.66 4.47 15.96
C ALA A 50 -22.34 3.94 16.56
N SER A 51 -22.27 2.66 16.94
CA SER A 51 -21.06 2.09 17.53
C SER A 51 -20.01 1.69 16.49
N SER A 52 -20.42 1.28 15.30
CA SER A 52 -19.47 0.84 14.26
C SER A 52 -18.64 1.99 13.66
N GLY A 53 -19.18 3.20 13.59
CA GLY A 53 -18.45 4.36 13.08
C GLY A 53 -17.35 4.85 14.03
N ALA A 54 -17.63 4.88 15.33
CA ALA A 54 -16.66 5.32 16.33
C ALA A 54 -15.51 4.31 16.52
N GLU A 55 -15.79 3.02 16.39
CA GLU A 55 -14.74 1.98 16.42
C GLU A 55 -13.85 1.99 15.19
N GLN A 56 -14.39 2.27 14.00
CA GLN A 56 -13.61 2.42 12.77
C GLN A 56 -12.72 3.66 12.80
N ASP A 57 -13.20 4.79 13.30
CA ASP A 57 -12.42 6.01 13.45
C ASP A 57 -11.25 5.82 14.44
N THR A 58 -11.47 5.13 15.55
CA THR A 58 -10.40 4.83 16.52
C THR A 58 -9.34 3.89 15.94
N LEU A 59 -9.73 2.86 15.20
CA LEU A 59 -8.80 1.95 14.53
C LEU A 59 -7.99 2.66 13.44
N ALA A 60 -8.58 3.60 12.70
CA ALA A 60 -7.88 4.39 11.70
C ALA A 60 -6.82 5.30 12.34
N ASP A 61 -7.14 5.94 13.46
CA ASP A 61 -6.22 6.80 14.20
C ASP A 61 -5.07 6.01 14.83
N GLU A 62 -5.34 4.84 15.44
CA GLU A 62 -4.32 3.95 15.98
C GLU A 62 -3.38 3.46 14.88
N ASN A 63 -3.92 3.06 13.74
CA ASN A 63 -3.16 2.62 12.58
C ASN A 63 -2.24 3.72 12.03
N ALA A 64 -2.77 4.95 11.94
CA ALA A 64 -1.97 6.10 11.52
C ALA A 64 -0.86 6.43 12.54
N ALA A 65 -1.11 6.27 13.83
CA ALA A 65 -0.12 6.49 14.87
C ALA A 65 1.01 5.43 14.82
N GLU A 66 0.67 4.16 14.61
CA GLU A 66 1.65 3.07 14.44
C GLU A 66 2.54 3.30 13.22
N MET A 67 1.96 3.69 12.08
CA MET A 67 2.74 4.00 10.87
C MET A 67 3.71 5.17 11.07
N ARG A 68 3.27 6.23 11.75
CA ARG A 68 4.15 7.36 12.10
C ARG A 68 5.26 6.96 13.06
N ALA A 69 4.99 6.04 14.00
CA ALA A 69 6.00 5.51 14.91
C ALA A 69 7.11 4.76 14.15
N VAL A 70 6.74 3.97 13.14
CA VAL A 70 7.68 3.28 12.26
C VAL A 70 8.53 4.26 11.47
N GLU A 71 7.94 5.26 10.82
CA GLU A 71 8.69 6.29 10.09
C GLU A 71 9.67 7.04 11.00
N LYS A 72 9.21 7.44 12.18
CA LYS A 72 10.04 8.12 13.19
C LYS A 72 11.18 7.24 13.67
N ALA A 73 10.92 5.95 13.92
CA ALA A 73 11.94 5.01 14.37
C ALA A 73 13.02 4.79 13.29
N LEU A 74 12.63 4.68 12.01
CA LEU A 74 13.56 4.58 10.90
C LEU A 74 14.41 5.86 10.76
N ALA A 75 13.79 7.03 10.83
CA ALA A 75 14.48 8.32 10.75
C ALA A 75 15.47 8.52 11.90
N ALA A 76 15.12 8.11 13.12
CA ALA A 76 15.99 8.23 14.29
C ALA A 76 17.29 7.43 14.17
N ARG A 77 17.23 6.26 13.51
CA ARG A 77 18.40 5.39 13.28
C ARG A 77 19.43 6.01 12.34
N GLY A 78 19.03 6.97 11.48
CA GLY A 78 19.94 7.64 10.53
C GLY A 78 21.08 8.40 11.17
N GLY A 79 20.93 8.86 12.41
CA GLY A 79 21.96 9.61 13.15
C GLY A 79 22.90 8.75 13.99
N GLU A 80 22.70 7.45 14.10
CA GLU A 80 23.45 6.61 15.05
C GLU A 80 24.90 6.30 14.60
N SER A 81 25.13 6.16 13.28
CA SER A 81 26.47 5.93 12.74
C SER A 81 26.55 6.16 11.24
N MET A 82 27.77 6.40 10.72
CA MET A 82 28.01 6.52 9.27
C MET A 82 27.57 5.27 8.49
N THR A 83 27.71 4.10 9.08
CA THR A 83 27.28 2.83 8.48
C THR A 83 25.75 2.77 8.37
N MET A 84 25.04 3.22 9.40
CA MET A 84 23.59 3.26 9.40
C MET A 84 23.07 4.31 8.41
N GLU A 85 23.71 5.45 8.34
CA GLU A 85 23.40 6.48 7.34
C GLU A 85 23.56 5.94 5.90
N ALA A 86 24.65 5.20 5.64
CA ALA A 86 24.87 4.56 4.33
C ALA A 86 23.79 3.53 3.98
N LEU A 87 23.34 2.75 4.96
CA LEU A 87 22.25 1.78 4.78
C LEU A 87 20.92 2.49 4.50
N LEU A 88 20.60 3.54 5.23
CA LEU A 88 19.35 4.27 5.08
C LEU A 88 19.22 5.06 3.77
N ARG A 89 20.31 5.26 3.03
CA ARG A 89 20.25 5.78 1.64
C ARG A 89 19.49 4.86 0.70
N HIS A 90 19.40 3.57 1.00
CA HIS A 90 18.58 2.61 0.25
C HIS A 90 17.09 2.71 0.56
N VAL A 91 16.69 3.44 1.61
CA VAL A 91 15.35 3.39 2.18
C VAL A 91 14.57 4.65 1.85
N VAL A 92 13.34 4.49 1.37
CA VAL A 92 12.35 5.56 1.26
C VAL A 92 11.04 5.05 1.84
N THR A 93 10.37 5.88 2.64
CA THR A 93 9.05 5.58 3.17
C THR A 93 7.99 6.42 2.49
N ARG A 94 6.82 5.85 2.29
CA ARG A 94 5.63 6.57 1.77
C ARG A 94 4.35 5.94 2.30
N VAL A 95 3.39 6.79 2.63
CA VAL A 95 2.05 6.34 3.00
C VAL A 95 1.19 6.22 1.74
N THR A 96 0.46 5.12 1.64
CA THR A 96 -0.45 4.81 0.54
C THR A 96 -1.81 4.37 1.08
N ASP A 97 -2.78 4.18 0.20
CA ASP A 97 -4.09 3.63 0.58
C ASP A 97 -3.98 2.20 1.15
N GLU A 98 -2.96 1.43 0.76
CA GLU A 98 -2.73 0.08 1.25
C GLU A 98 -2.06 0.08 2.64
N GLY A 99 -1.30 1.12 2.95
CA GLY A 99 -0.57 1.27 4.20
C GLY A 99 0.74 2.02 4.07
N LEU A 100 1.64 1.82 5.03
CA LEU A 100 2.99 2.38 5.00
C LEU A 100 3.91 1.47 4.18
N VAL A 101 4.44 2.00 3.10
CA VAL A 101 5.43 1.33 2.24
C VAL A 101 6.82 1.75 2.67
N ILE A 102 7.65 0.79 3.05
CA ILE A 102 9.09 0.91 3.23
C ILE A 102 9.74 0.35 1.97
N GLU A 103 10.31 1.21 1.17
CA GLU A 103 10.91 0.86 -0.11
C GLU A 103 12.43 0.80 0.01
N LEU A 104 13.01 -0.31 -0.40
CA LEU A 104 14.45 -0.54 -0.51
C LEU A 104 14.84 -0.61 -1.98
N TYR A 105 15.84 0.13 -2.42
CA TYR A 105 16.25 0.17 -3.82
C TYR A 105 17.75 0.12 -4.02
N ASP A 106 18.15 -0.32 -5.21
CA ASP A 106 19.55 -0.34 -5.62
C ASP A 106 20.12 1.07 -5.76
N LEU A 107 21.33 1.25 -5.26
CA LEU A 107 22.16 2.43 -5.49
C LEU A 107 23.29 2.09 -6.46
N ASP A 108 23.84 3.12 -7.11
CA ASP A 108 25.04 2.98 -7.91
C ASP A 108 26.17 2.43 -7.03
N ASN A 109 26.79 1.33 -7.44
CA ASN A 109 27.86 0.62 -6.73
C ASN A 109 27.47 0.00 -5.37
N ALA A 110 26.19 -0.01 -5.00
CA ALA A 110 25.68 -0.68 -3.81
C ALA A 110 24.37 -1.41 -4.11
N PRO A 111 24.41 -2.53 -4.81
CA PRO A 111 23.20 -3.31 -5.11
C PRO A 111 22.68 -4.03 -3.86
N LEU A 112 21.37 -4.23 -3.81
CA LEU A 112 20.70 -5.00 -2.75
C LEU A 112 20.97 -6.50 -2.88
N PHE A 113 21.06 -7.00 -4.12
CA PHE A 113 21.31 -8.40 -4.41
C PHE A 113 22.52 -8.57 -5.34
N SER A 114 23.19 -9.73 -5.22
CA SER A 114 24.34 -10.05 -6.05
C SER A 114 23.92 -10.34 -7.50
N ASN A 115 24.31 -9.49 -8.44
CA ASN A 115 24.00 -9.65 -9.86
C ASN A 115 22.51 -9.93 -10.13
N ASP A 116 22.22 -10.77 -11.12
CA ASP A 116 20.86 -11.19 -11.48
C ASP A 116 20.42 -12.42 -10.67
N THR A 117 20.65 -12.40 -9.36
CA THR A 117 20.25 -13.46 -8.42
C THR A 117 19.37 -12.92 -7.29
N ALA A 118 18.87 -13.81 -6.48
CA ALA A 118 18.21 -13.49 -5.21
C ALA A 118 19.15 -13.63 -3.98
N GLU A 119 20.48 -13.68 -4.22
CA GLU A 119 21.45 -13.73 -3.12
C GLU A 119 21.61 -12.33 -2.51
N PRO A 120 21.26 -12.15 -1.21
CA PRO A 120 21.27 -10.84 -0.57
C PRO A 120 22.69 -10.39 -0.27
N THR A 121 22.96 -9.10 -0.48
CA THR A 121 24.22 -8.48 -0.04
C THR A 121 24.20 -8.23 1.48
N ALA A 122 25.36 -7.89 2.06
CA ALA A 122 25.45 -7.51 3.45
C ALA A 122 24.51 -6.34 3.82
N ALA A 123 24.27 -5.43 2.87
CA ALA A 123 23.34 -4.33 3.05
C ALA A 123 21.90 -4.82 3.27
N VAL A 124 21.42 -5.76 2.47
CA VAL A 124 20.06 -6.33 2.65
C VAL A 124 19.94 -7.08 3.96
N LEU A 125 20.97 -7.83 4.37
CA LEU A 125 20.97 -8.53 5.66
C LEU A 125 20.87 -7.56 6.84
N ALA A 126 21.59 -6.44 6.79
CA ALA A 126 21.53 -5.41 7.82
C ALA A 126 20.18 -4.66 7.80
N LEU A 127 19.68 -4.30 6.61
CA LEU A 127 18.38 -3.64 6.44
C LEU A 127 17.23 -4.53 6.90
N ALA A 128 17.26 -5.83 6.63
CA ALA A 128 16.22 -6.76 7.08
C ALA A 128 16.12 -6.81 8.62
N ARG A 129 17.26 -6.82 9.32
CA ARG A 129 17.29 -6.76 10.80
C ARG A 129 16.73 -5.42 11.31
N LEU A 130 17.22 -4.30 10.75
CA LEU A 130 16.75 -2.97 11.11
C LEU A 130 15.24 -2.84 10.92
N ILE A 131 14.72 -3.31 9.79
CA ILE A 131 13.28 -3.24 9.47
C ILE A 131 12.51 -4.16 10.41
N ALA A 132 12.98 -5.38 10.70
CA ALA A 132 12.33 -6.28 11.65
C ALA A 132 12.20 -5.65 13.05
N ASP A 133 13.26 -4.98 13.55
CA ASP A 133 13.24 -4.26 14.82
C ASP A 133 12.16 -3.17 14.84
N VAL A 134 12.00 -2.45 13.74
CA VAL A 134 11.00 -1.39 13.63
C VAL A 134 9.58 -1.96 13.46
N LEU A 135 9.43 -3.05 12.70
CA LEU A 135 8.16 -3.75 12.54
C LEU A 135 7.66 -4.40 13.84
N ALA A 136 8.56 -4.65 14.81
CA ALA A 136 8.18 -5.10 16.15
C ALA A 136 7.38 -4.07 16.96
N LEU A 137 7.43 -2.78 16.57
CA LEU A 137 6.66 -1.71 17.19
C LEU A 137 5.17 -1.72 16.81
N THR A 138 4.79 -2.53 15.83
CA THR A 138 3.43 -2.59 15.28
C THR A 138 2.90 -4.01 15.23
N ARG A 139 1.59 -4.14 15.06
CA ARG A 139 0.91 -5.45 14.91
C ARG A 139 0.31 -5.66 13.53
N ASN A 140 0.51 -4.70 12.61
CA ASN A 140 -0.02 -4.76 11.26
C ASN A 140 0.50 -5.98 10.51
N ASP A 141 -0.33 -6.48 9.62
CA ASP A 141 0.05 -7.47 8.63
C ASP A 141 1.03 -6.87 7.62
N ILE A 142 1.79 -7.73 6.95
CA ILE A 142 2.90 -7.32 6.11
C ILE A 142 2.74 -7.94 4.72
N ALA A 143 2.94 -7.11 3.69
CA ALA A 143 3.14 -7.58 2.33
C ALA A 143 4.56 -7.25 1.86
N VAL A 144 5.12 -8.12 1.02
CA VAL A 144 6.44 -7.92 0.40
C VAL A 144 6.31 -8.00 -1.11
N ASN A 145 6.71 -6.94 -1.80
CA ASN A 145 6.69 -6.85 -3.24
C ASN A 145 8.11 -6.72 -3.80
N GLY A 146 8.40 -7.48 -4.87
CA GLY A 146 9.65 -7.38 -5.61
C GLY A 146 9.45 -6.77 -6.98
N HIS A 147 10.33 -5.85 -7.35
CA HIS A 147 10.34 -5.16 -8.63
C HIS A 147 11.73 -5.17 -9.22
N LEU A 148 11.81 -5.21 -10.54
CA LEU A 148 13.04 -5.14 -11.29
C LEU A 148 12.97 -4.05 -12.35
N ARG A 149 14.13 -3.56 -12.74
CA ARG A 149 14.28 -2.74 -13.93
C ARG A 149 14.04 -3.57 -15.18
N SER A 150 13.66 -2.93 -16.27
CA SER A 150 13.61 -3.57 -17.56
C SER A 150 15.03 -3.90 -18.05
N TYR A 151 15.19 -5.11 -18.56
CA TYR A 151 16.44 -5.50 -19.22
C TYR A 151 16.45 -4.99 -20.68
N PRO A 152 17.60 -4.54 -21.19
CA PRO A 152 17.70 -4.23 -22.62
C PRO A 152 17.42 -5.49 -23.44
N ALA A 153 16.56 -5.35 -24.43
CA ALA A 153 16.05 -6.43 -25.28
C ALA A 153 17.14 -7.09 -26.15
N PRO A 154 16.89 -8.26 -26.77
CA PRO A 154 16.00 -9.34 -26.35
C PRO A 154 16.78 -10.50 -25.70
N LEU A 155 16.54 -10.76 -24.46
CA LEU A 155 17.06 -11.96 -23.83
C LEU A 155 16.28 -13.19 -24.32
N ARG A 156 16.98 -14.33 -24.56
CA ARG A 156 16.34 -15.61 -24.89
C ARG A 156 15.34 -16.06 -23.79
N SER A 157 15.63 -15.68 -22.57
CA SER A 157 14.76 -15.86 -21.39
C SER A 157 14.83 -14.60 -20.57
N ASN A 158 13.68 -13.97 -20.30
CA ASN A 158 13.61 -12.79 -19.45
C ASN A 158 13.33 -13.23 -18.01
N PRO A 159 14.31 -13.12 -17.09
CA PRO A 159 14.18 -13.64 -15.72
C PRO A 159 13.36 -12.74 -14.80
N VAL A 160 12.85 -11.59 -15.25
CA VAL A 160 12.30 -10.55 -14.36
C VAL A 160 11.14 -11.01 -13.50
N TRP A 161 10.31 -11.95 -14.00
CA TRP A 161 9.20 -12.49 -13.21
C TRP A 161 9.71 -13.36 -12.06
N ASP A 162 10.49 -14.37 -12.39
CA ASP A 162 11.00 -15.32 -11.40
C ASP A 162 11.92 -14.62 -10.40
N LEU A 163 12.80 -13.74 -10.90
CA LEU A 163 13.76 -13.04 -10.06
C LEU A 163 13.10 -12.03 -9.11
N SER A 164 12.08 -11.29 -9.56
CA SER A 164 11.35 -10.38 -8.69
C SER A 164 10.62 -11.11 -7.58
N ALA A 165 9.99 -12.25 -7.89
CA ALA A 165 9.33 -13.10 -6.90
C ALA A 165 10.35 -13.74 -5.95
N ALA A 166 11.48 -14.23 -6.45
CA ALA A 166 12.53 -14.83 -5.63
C ALA A 166 13.16 -13.83 -4.65
N ARG A 167 13.38 -12.57 -5.07
CA ARG A 167 13.90 -11.50 -4.21
C ARG A 167 12.89 -11.12 -3.12
N ALA A 168 11.61 -11.00 -3.46
CA ALA A 168 10.55 -10.75 -2.48
C ALA A 168 10.46 -11.89 -1.46
N GLN A 169 10.50 -13.14 -1.93
CA GLN A 169 10.50 -14.33 -1.06
C GLN A 169 11.75 -14.37 -0.17
N ARG A 170 12.92 -14.00 -0.69
CA ARG A 170 14.15 -13.93 0.11
C ARG A 170 14.02 -12.90 1.23
N MET A 171 13.48 -11.71 0.94
CA MET A 171 13.23 -10.68 1.95
C MET A 171 12.27 -11.17 3.03
N ARG A 172 11.18 -11.85 2.67
CA ARG A 172 10.28 -12.48 3.65
C ARG A 172 11.04 -13.37 4.62
N LEU A 173 11.84 -14.29 4.09
CA LEU A 173 12.63 -15.23 4.91
C LEU A 173 13.63 -14.51 5.84
N LEU A 174 14.23 -13.42 5.37
CA LEU A 174 15.14 -12.61 6.18
C LEU A 174 14.42 -11.87 7.31
N LEU A 175 13.22 -11.34 7.06
CA LEU A 175 12.40 -10.69 8.09
C LEU A 175 11.95 -11.70 9.15
N GLU A 176 11.50 -12.89 8.74
CA GLU A 176 11.13 -13.97 9.67
C GLU A 176 12.34 -14.45 10.51
N ALA A 177 13.50 -14.63 9.87
CA ALA A 177 14.73 -14.98 10.57
C ALA A 177 15.21 -13.88 11.54
N ALA A 178 14.83 -12.64 11.30
CA ALA A 178 15.09 -11.49 12.19
C ALA A 178 14.00 -11.30 13.27
N GLY A 179 13.00 -12.20 13.36
CA GLY A 179 12.02 -12.21 14.44
C GLY A 179 10.63 -11.69 14.09
N VAL A 180 10.35 -11.39 12.83
CA VAL A 180 8.98 -11.04 12.40
C VAL A 180 8.12 -12.31 12.40
N ASP A 181 6.96 -12.25 13.05
CA ASP A 181 6.02 -13.37 13.10
C ASP A 181 5.52 -13.74 11.70
N THR A 182 5.67 -15.01 11.34
CA THR A 182 5.21 -15.58 10.06
C THR A 182 3.70 -15.37 9.85
N ALA A 183 2.90 -15.36 10.91
CA ALA A 183 1.45 -15.13 10.82
C ALA A 183 1.09 -13.73 10.29
N ARG A 184 2.00 -12.75 10.42
CA ARG A 184 1.82 -11.39 9.88
C ARG A 184 2.11 -11.29 8.38
N MET A 185 2.73 -12.31 7.77
CA MET A 185 3.08 -12.30 6.35
C MET A 185 1.87 -12.66 5.49
N GLN A 186 1.14 -11.66 5.02
CA GLN A 186 -0.10 -11.85 4.24
C GLN A 186 0.16 -12.09 2.75
N ARG A 187 1.18 -11.45 2.19
CA ARG A 187 1.41 -11.50 0.74
C ARG A 187 2.87 -11.33 0.38
N VAL A 188 3.33 -12.16 -0.57
CA VAL A 188 4.63 -11.99 -1.24
C VAL A 188 4.40 -12.02 -2.74
N SER A 189 4.82 -10.97 -3.45
CA SER A 189 4.52 -10.81 -4.87
C SER A 189 5.75 -10.34 -5.67
N GLY A 190 5.92 -10.88 -6.87
CA GLY A 190 6.84 -10.37 -7.87
C GLY A 190 6.07 -9.59 -8.94
N PHE A 191 6.52 -8.38 -9.24
CA PHE A 191 5.91 -7.51 -10.24
C PHE A 191 6.76 -7.36 -11.50
N ALA A 192 7.86 -8.08 -11.60
CA ALA A 192 8.79 -7.96 -12.73
C ALA A 192 9.18 -6.47 -12.96
N ASP A 193 9.15 -6.01 -14.19
CA ASP A 193 9.40 -4.64 -14.63
C ASP A 193 8.11 -3.86 -14.95
N ARG A 194 6.95 -4.35 -14.46
CA ARG A 194 5.63 -3.81 -14.85
C ARG A 194 5.23 -2.53 -14.11
N LYS A 195 5.89 -2.19 -13.02
CA LYS A 195 5.60 -1.01 -12.22
C LYS A 195 6.87 -0.16 -12.03
N PRO A 196 7.41 0.50 -13.06
CA PRO A 196 8.57 1.37 -12.90
C PRO A 196 8.19 2.60 -12.07
N VAL A 197 9.14 3.07 -11.23
CA VAL A 197 8.98 4.31 -10.44
C VAL A 197 9.69 5.50 -11.09
N THR A 198 10.44 5.26 -12.17
CA THR A 198 11.11 6.28 -12.97
C THR A 198 10.64 6.21 -14.42
N ALA A 199 10.77 7.32 -15.15
CA ALA A 199 10.44 7.37 -16.58
C ALA A 199 11.31 6.42 -17.42
N ASP A 200 12.57 6.24 -17.02
CA ASP A 200 13.45 5.22 -17.60
C ASP A 200 13.22 3.87 -16.91
N ALA A 201 12.57 2.96 -17.61
CA ALA A 201 12.28 1.62 -17.08
C ALA A 201 13.56 0.79 -16.81
N ALA A 202 14.69 1.11 -17.44
CA ALA A 202 15.98 0.44 -17.24
C ALA A 202 16.81 1.03 -16.08
N ALA A 203 16.36 2.12 -15.46
CA ALA A 203 17.08 2.74 -14.36
C ALA A 203 17.21 1.80 -13.15
N LEU A 204 18.37 1.84 -12.47
CA LEU A 204 18.67 1.02 -11.29
C LEU A 204 17.64 1.21 -10.16
N ARG A 205 17.07 2.40 -10.04
CA ARG A 205 16.04 2.74 -9.06
C ARG A 205 14.79 1.83 -9.14
N ASN A 206 14.56 1.19 -10.30
CA ASN A 206 13.46 0.25 -10.50
C ASN A 206 13.73 -1.14 -9.90
N ASN A 207 15.01 -1.48 -9.63
CA ASN A 207 15.34 -2.64 -8.80
C ASN A 207 15.03 -2.29 -7.34
N ARG A 208 13.90 -2.76 -6.84
CA ARG A 208 13.47 -2.44 -5.49
C ARG A 208 12.64 -3.53 -4.85
N LEU A 209 12.60 -3.49 -3.53
CA LEU A 209 11.65 -4.22 -2.70
C LEU A 209 10.75 -3.22 -1.98
N GLU A 210 9.50 -3.55 -1.82
CA GLU A 210 8.55 -2.81 -1.01
C GLU A 210 8.08 -3.71 0.13
N ILE A 211 8.32 -3.29 1.37
CA ILE A 211 7.75 -3.90 2.58
C ILE A 211 6.59 -3.01 2.99
N ILE A 212 5.37 -3.55 3.00
CA ILE A 212 4.15 -2.77 3.22
C ILE A 212 3.53 -3.20 4.55
N LEU A 213 3.44 -2.26 5.49
CA LEU A 213 2.57 -2.41 6.64
C LEU A 213 1.14 -2.17 6.20
N LEU A 214 0.36 -3.24 6.16
CA LEU A 214 -1.03 -3.18 5.71
C LEU A 214 -1.91 -2.48 6.74
N ARG A 215 -2.88 -1.71 6.26
CA ARG A 215 -3.87 -1.07 7.13
C ARG A 215 -4.80 -2.13 7.72
N ARG A 216 -5.24 -1.91 8.97
CA ARG A 216 -6.17 -2.82 9.70
C ARG A 216 -7.62 -2.34 9.66
N ASP A 217 -7.85 -1.17 9.11
CA ASP A 217 -9.14 -0.48 9.01
C ASP A 217 -9.88 -0.74 7.68
N ARG A 218 -9.50 -1.83 6.98
CA ARG A 218 -10.12 -2.26 5.71
C ARG A 218 -10.62 -3.68 5.77
#